data_d94588056f2c76f52b463f2cc12fc430
#
_entry.id   d94588056f2c76f52b463f2cc12fc430
#
_cell.length_a   1.000
_cell.length_b   1.000
_cell.length_c   1.000
_cell.angle_alpha   90.00
_cell.angle_beta   90.00
_cell.angle_gamma   90.00
#
_symmetry.space_group_name_H-M   'P 1'
#
loop_
_entity.id
_entity.type
_entity.pdbx_description
1 polymer ?
#
loop_
_entity_poly.entity_id
_entity_poly.type
_entity_poly.pdbx_seq_one_letter_code
_entity_poly.pdbx_strand_id
1 'polypeptide(L)'
;LSSLNLSITLGERPRPELFNRILVKAKGTDQWEAVNQSILRSQSQARYDPENIGHFGLARSRYAHFTSPIRRYSDLLVHRALIRGGGFGNDGLRDDEADRLAATSEHISNTERRAMVAERDANDRYMAAFMAERAGAEFEARINGVTRAGLFLTLTETGADGLLPMRYLHDDYYQVDEAQKALIGERSGARYRLGDSLTARLVEVNTLTGGLIFELPSETAKTTEGARGRPRIGKPRGEPRKEPGKRGTARKHSKRKGKRRT
;
A
#
# COMPACT_ATOMS: atom_id res chain seq x y z
N LEU A 1 2.57 -14.08 1.86
CA LEU A 1 1.75 -15.26 1.47
C LEU A 1 1.75 -16.35 2.55
N SER A 2 2.83 -16.50 3.32
CA SER A 2 2.90 -17.44 4.44
C SER A 2 1.81 -17.19 5.49
N SER A 3 1.44 -15.94 5.73
CA SER A 3 0.34 -15.54 6.63
C SER A 3 -1.05 -15.99 6.16
N LEU A 4 -1.19 -16.30 4.87
CA LEU A 4 -2.43 -16.81 4.26
C LEU A 4 -2.41 -18.34 4.07
N ASN A 5 -1.41 -19.06 4.62
CA ASN A 5 -1.20 -20.49 4.36
C ASN A 5 -1.15 -20.85 2.86
N LEU A 6 -0.52 -19.97 2.07
CA LEU A 6 -0.33 -20.15 0.64
C LEU A 6 1.14 -20.46 0.35
N SER A 7 1.42 -21.66 -0.11
CA SER A 7 2.68 -22.03 -0.73
C SER A 7 2.62 -21.76 -2.23
N ILE A 8 3.59 -21.04 -2.76
CA ILE A 8 3.81 -20.92 -4.20
C ILE A 8 5.08 -21.69 -4.51
N THR A 9 5.01 -22.61 -5.44
CA THR A 9 6.19 -23.33 -5.92
C THR A 9 7.04 -22.33 -6.72
N LEU A 10 8.23 -22.03 -6.19
CA LEU A 10 9.19 -21.17 -6.88
C LEU A 10 9.70 -21.90 -8.14
N GLY A 11 9.60 -21.24 -9.31
CA GLY A 11 10.12 -21.76 -10.58
C GLY A 11 9.07 -22.01 -11.66
N GLU A 12 7.78 -22.07 -11.33
CA GLU A 12 6.72 -22.08 -12.35
C GLU A 12 6.27 -20.68 -12.69
N ARG A 13 5.98 -20.42 -13.97
CA ARG A 13 5.34 -19.16 -14.39
C ARG A 13 3.96 -19.10 -13.73
N PRO A 14 3.68 -18.07 -12.91
CA PRO A 14 2.39 -17.97 -12.24
C PRO A 14 1.28 -17.85 -13.28
N ARG A 15 0.18 -18.58 -13.07
CA ARG A 15 -1.01 -18.48 -13.90
C ARG A 15 -2.03 -17.53 -13.27
N PRO A 16 -2.91 -16.89 -14.05
CA PRO A 16 -3.94 -15.98 -13.51
C PRO A 16 -4.82 -16.62 -12.43
N GLU A 17 -5.10 -17.92 -12.55
CA GLU A 17 -5.91 -18.67 -11.57
C GLU A 17 -5.24 -18.74 -10.18
N LEU A 18 -3.91 -18.70 -10.13
CA LEU A 18 -3.18 -18.66 -8.85
C LEU A 18 -3.47 -17.34 -8.13
N PHE A 19 -3.38 -16.22 -8.84
CA PHE A 19 -3.68 -14.91 -8.26
C PHE A 19 -5.14 -14.80 -7.83
N ASN A 20 -6.07 -15.31 -8.62
CA ASN A 20 -7.48 -15.36 -8.24
C ASN A 20 -7.71 -16.16 -6.97
N ARG A 21 -7.05 -17.31 -6.79
CA ARG A 21 -7.13 -18.09 -5.54
C ARG A 21 -6.58 -17.34 -4.34
N ILE A 22 -5.48 -16.59 -4.53
CA ILE A 22 -4.91 -15.76 -3.47
C ILE A 22 -5.90 -14.66 -3.08
N LEU A 23 -6.46 -13.96 -4.07
CA LEU A 23 -7.46 -12.91 -3.85
C LEU A 23 -8.71 -13.44 -3.13
N VAL A 24 -9.25 -14.57 -3.56
CA VAL A 24 -10.42 -15.18 -2.91
C VAL A 24 -10.14 -15.50 -1.44
N LYS A 25 -8.95 -16.03 -1.10
CA LYS A 25 -8.57 -16.32 0.29
C LYS A 25 -8.33 -15.06 1.14
N ALA A 26 -7.83 -14.00 0.53
CA ALA A 26 -7.60 -12.75 1.23
C ALA A 26 -8.88 -11.93 1.44
N LYS A 27 -9.91 -12.19 0.64
CA LYS A 27 -11.18 -11.46 0.68
C LYS A 27 -11.83 -11.56 2.06
N GLY A 28 -12.17 -10.41 2.64
CA GLY A 28 -12.77 -10.31 3.97
C GLY A 28 -11.79 -10.42 5.14
N THR A 29 -10.49 -10.46 4.87
CA THR A 29 -9.44 -10.35 5.90
C THR A 29 -8.87 -8.93 5.95
N ASP A 30 -8.24 -8.55 7.08
CA ASP A 30 -7.54 -7.27 7.24
C ASP A 30 -6.36 -7.12 6.25
N GLN A 31 -5.96 -8.22 5.60
CA GLN A 31 -4.84 -8.25 4.65
C GLN A 31 -5.29 -8.07 3.20
N TRP A 32 -6.59 -7.97 2.93
CA TRP A 32 -7.14 -7.90 1.58
C TRP A 32 -6.45 -6.84 0.71
N GLU A 33 -6.38 -5.60 1.21
CA GLU A 33 -5.82 -4.48 0.47
C GLU A 33 -4.32 -4.65 0.21
N ALA A 34 -3.56 -5.05 1.22
CA ALA A 34 -2.13 -5.30 1.09
C ALA A 34 -1.80 -6.41 0.08
N VAL A 35 -2.61 -7.48 0.07
CA VAL A 35 -2.48 -8.59 -0.89
C VAL A 35 -2.82 -8.12 -2.30
N ASN A 36 -3.92 -7.37 -2.46
CA ASN A 36 -4.35 -6.85 -3.75
C ASN A 36 -3.29 -5.94 -4.37
N GLN A 37 -2.78 -4.96 -3.60
CA GLN A 37 -1.70 -4.07 -4.01
C GLN A 37 -0.40 -4.84 -4.34
N SER A 38 -0.07 -5.86 -3.56
CA SER A 38 1.13 -6.67 -3.80
C SER A 38 1.04 -7.45 -5.10
N ILE A 39 -0.14 -8.01 -5.41
CA ILE A 39 -0.39 -8.71 -6.67
C ILE A 39 -0.29 -7.73 -7.84
N LEU A 40 -0.95 -6.57 -7.77
CA LEU A 40 -0.87 -5.55 -8.83
C LEU A 40 0.57 -5.12 -9.10
N ARG A 41 1.34 -4.84 -8.05
CA ARG A 41 2.75 -4.43 -8.17
C ARG A 41 3.70 -5.53 -8.64
N SER A 42 3.32 -6.79 -8.50
CA SER A 42 4.12 -7.93 -8.98
C SER A 42 3.99 -8.16 -10.49
N GLN A 43 2.97 -7.57 -11.13
CA GLN A 43 2.75 -7.71 -12.55
C GLN A 43 3.60 -6.71 -13.34
N SER A 44 4.21 -7.18 -14.43
CA SER A 44 4.87 -6.29 -15.38
C SER A 44 3.84 -5.50 -16.18
N GLN A 45 4.20 -4.28 -16.56
CA GLN A 45 3.37 -3.51 -17.49
C GLN A 45 3.21 -4.22 -18.83
N ALA A 46 2.03 -4.12 -19.41
CA ALA A 46 1.78 -4.57 -20.76
C ALA A 46 2.67 -3.80 -21.75
N ARG A 47 3.08 -4.48 -22.81
CA ARG A 47 3.82 -3.88 -23.93
C ARG A 47 3.29 -4.44 -25.24
N TYR A 48 3.43 -3.67 -26.29
CA TYR A 48 3.25 -4.18 -27.64
C TYR A 48 4.47 -5.00 -28.04
N ASP A 49 4.22 -6.14 -28.66
CA ASP A 49 5.25 -7.06 -29.12
C ASP A 49 4.79 -7.72 -30.43
N PRO A 50 5.64 -7.86 -31.47
CA PRO A 50 5.26 -8.56 -32.68
C PRO A 50 5.03 -10.06 -32.44
N GLU A 51 5.68 -10.62 -31.41
CA GLU A 51 5.42 -11.99 -30.95
C GLU A 51 4.16 -12.03 -30.08
N ASN A 52 3.20 -12.86 -30.46
CA ASN A 52 1.96 -12.98 -29.71
C ASN A 52 2.13 -13.90 -28.50
N ILE A 53 2.60 -13.34 -27.37
CA ILE A 53 2.77 -14.02 -26.10
C ILE A 53 1.48 -14.08 -25.26
N GLY A 54 0.38 -13.56 -25.78
CA GLY A 54 -0.91 -13.47 -25.10
C GLY A 54 -1.02 -12.26 -24.17
N HIS A 55 -2.02 -12.28 -23.31
CA HIS A 55 -2.27 -11.22 -22.32
C HIS A 55 -2.61 -11.83 -20.97
N PHE A 56 -1.67 -11.73 -20.02
CA PHE A 56 -1.78 -12.35 -18.70
C PHE A 56 -3.01 -11.86 -17.93
N GLY A 57 -3.20 -10.54 -17.81
CA GLY A 57 -4.30 -9.95 -17.04
C GLY A 57 -5.70 -10.28 -17.60
N LEU A 58 -5.80 -10.59 -18.90
CA LEU A 58 -7.04 -11.06 -19.53
C LEU A 58 -7.14 -12.58 -19.61
N ALA A 59 -6.15 -13.31 -19.13
CA ALA A 59 -6.06 -14.77 -19.21
C ALA A 59 -6.25 -15.31 -20.65
N ARG A 60 -5.65 -14.63 -21.63
CA ARG A 60 -5.71 -15.01 -23.05
C ARG A 60 -4.35 -15.47 -23.54
N SER A 61 -4.31 -16.65 -24.13
CA SER A 61 -3.09 -17.19 -24.76
C SER A 61 -2.70 -16.48 -26.05
N ARG A 62 -3.68 -15.87 -26.72
CA ARG A 62 -3.48 -15.04 -27.91
C ARG A 62 -4.33 -13.79 -27.77
N TYR A 63 -3.73 -12.63 -28.02
CA TYR A 63 -4.42 -11.35 -27.89
C TYR A 63 -3.79 -10.32 -28.81
N ALA A 64 -4.60 -9.52 -29.44
CA ALA A 64 -4.20 -8.35 -30.22
C ALA A 64 -5.23 -7.23 -30.06
N HIS A 65 -4.79 -6.00 -30.12
CA HIS A 65 -5.65 -4.85 -30.25
C HIS A 65 -6.22 -4.81 -31.68
N PHE A 66 -7.51 -4.54 -31.82
CA PHE A 66 -8.16 -4.60 -33.13
C PHE A 66 -9.24 -3.51 -33.34
N THR A 67 -9.95 -3.13 -32.29
CA THR A 67 -11.23 -2.42 -32.42
C THR A 67 -11.14 -0.90 -32.43
N SER A 68 -9.94 -0.32 -32.33
CA SER A 68 -9.77 1.14 -32.22
C SER A 68 -8.66 1.72 -33.10
N PRO A 69 -8.65 1.44 -34.43
CA PRO A 69 -7.54 1.82 -35.31
C PRO A 69 -7.40 3.34 -35.52
N ILE A 70 -8.44 4.14 -35.19
CA ILE A 70 -8.38 5.62 -35.25
C ILE A 70 -7.41 6.20 -34.22
N ARG A 71 -7.31 5.58 -33.04
CA ARG A 71 -6.52 6.10 -31.91
C ARG A 71 -5.38 5.21 -31.48
N ARG A 72 -5.31 3.98 -31.95
CA ARG A 72 -4.24 3.04 -31.62
C ARG A 72 -3.58 2.52 -32.89
N TYR A 73 -2.32 2.87 -33.07
CA TYR A 73 -1.55 2.45 -34.25
C TYR A 73 -1.36 0.94 -34.31
N SER A 74 -1.30 0.25 -33.18
CA SER A 74 -1.27 -1.23 -33.09
C SER A 74 -2.45 -1.88 -33.79
N ASP A 75 -3.66 -1.34 -33.64
CA ASP A 75 -4.88 -1.86 -34.30
C ASP A 75 -4.78 -1.72 -35.82
N LEU A 76 -4.28 -0.58 -36.29
CA LEU A 76 -4.06 -0.35 -37.69
C LEU A 76 -3.05 -1.35 -38.30
N LEU A 77 -1.95 -1.63 -37.55
CA LEU A 77 -0.97 -2.63 -37.99
C LEU A 77 -1.59 -4.03 -38.07
N VAL A 78 -2.43 -4.41 -37.12
CA VAL A 78 -3.14 -5.70 -37.15
C VAL A 78 -4.10 -5.77 -38.32
N HIS A 79 -4.86 -4.70 -38.63
CA HIS A 79 -5.73 -4.65 -39.81
C HIS A 79 -4.92 -4.86 -41.10
N ARG A 80 -3.80 -4.15 -41.25
CA ARG A 80 -2.93 -4.25 -42.41
C ARG A 80 -2.26 -5.63 -42.53
N ALA A 81 -1.88 -6.24 -41.40
CA ALA A 81 -1.37 -7.60 -41.38
C ALA A 81 -2.42 -8.63 -41.82
N LEU A 82 -3.70 -8.45 -41.45
CA LEU A 82 -4.81 -9.28 -41.86
C LEU A 82 -5.09 -9.13 -43.37
N ILE A 83 -5.07 -7.90 -43.92
CA ILE A 83 -5.23 -7.66 -45.36
C ILE A 83 -4.15 -8.40 -46.13
N ARG A 84 -2.89 -8.29 -45.69
CA ARG A 84 -1.76 -9.02 -46.30
C ARG A 84 -1.93 -10.54 -46.19
N GLY A 85 -2.18 -11.04 -44.98
CA GLY A 85 -2.27 -12.49 -44.73
C GLY A 85 -3.48 -13.17 -45.39
N GLY A 86 -4.59 -12.45 -45.52
CA GLY A 86 -5.82 -12.92 -46.14
C GLY A 86 -5.92 -12.63 -47.64
N GLY A 87 -4.99 -11.84 -48.20
CA GLY A 87 -5.08 -11.42 -49.63
C GLY A 87 -6.29 -10.54 -49.90
N PHE A 88 -6.72 -9.70 -48.95
CA PHE A 88 -7.98 -8.94 -49.03
C PHE A 88 -7.84 -7.60 -49.79
N GLY A 89 -6.63 -7.23 -50.23
CA GLY A 89 -6.36 -5.98 -50.91
C GLY A 89 -4.86 -5.71 -51.09
N ASN A 90 -4.53 -4.53 -51.61
CA ASN A 90 -3.15 -4.11 -51.92
C ASN A 90 -2.57 -3.17 -50.88
N ASP A 91 -3.35 -2.79 -49.88
CA ASP A 91 -3.00 -1.85 -48.81
C ASP A 91 -2.58 -2.54 -47.49
N GLY A 92 -2.24 -3.84 -47.59
CA GLY A 92 -1.73 -4.62 -46.46
C GLY A 92 -0.35 -4.16 -45.98
N LEU A 93 0.15 -4.83 -44.94
CA LEU A 93 1.46 -4.56 -44.37
C LEU A 93 2.58 -4.85 -45.38
N ARG A 94 3.46 -3.88 -45.60
CA ARG A 94 4.60 -4.02 -46.51
C ARG A 94 5.76 -4.78 -45.83
N ASP A 95 6.68 -5.31 -46.66
CA ASP A 95 7.84 -6.04 -46.15
C ASP A 95 8.72 -5.16 -45.23
N ASP A 96 8.99 -3.92 -45.66
CA ASP A 96 9.78 -2.97 -44.88
C ASP A 96 9.12 -2.58 -43.54
N GLU A 97 7.80 -2.63 -43.45
CA GLU A 97 7.04 -2.40 -42.22
C GLU A 97 7.03 -3.65 -41.32
N ALA A 98 6.96 -4.84 -41.93
CA ALA A 98 7.04 -6.10 -41.22
C ALA A 98 8.40 -6.27 -40.54
N ASP A 99 9.50 -5.91 -41.22
CA ASP A 99 10.87 -5.96 -40.69
C ASP A 99 11.08 -5.00 -39.51
N ARG A 100 10.30 -3.90 -39.43
CA ARG A 100 10.36 -2.89 -38.40
C ARG A 100 9.35 -3.06 -37.28
N LEU A 101 8.55 -4.13 -37.27
CA LEU A 101 7.49 -4.32 -36.24
C LEU A 101 8.01 -4.28 -34.80
N ALA A 102 9.19 -4.85 -34.56
CA ALA A 102 9.79 -4.82 -33.21
C ALA A 102 10.07 -3.39 -32.74
N ALA A 103 10.76 -2.59 -33.59
CA ALA A 103 11.05 -1.19 -33.27
C ALA A 103 9.77 -0.34 -33.16
N THR A 104 8.79 -0.60 -34.02
CA THR A 104 7.49 0.06 -33.95
C THR A 104 6.74 -0.29 -32.67
N SER A 105 6.74 -1.55 -32.26
CA SER A 105 6.11 -2.02 -31.00
C SER A 105 6.73 -1.37 -29.78
N GLU A 106 8.05 -1.26 -29.74
CA GLU A 106 8.76 -0.54 -28.67
C GLU A 106 8.39 0.95 -28.67
N HIS A 107 8.37 1.59 -29.83
CA HIS A 107 8.01 3.00 -29.94
C HIS A 107 6.60 3.28 -29.44
N ILE A 108 5.59 2.52 -29.88
CA ILE A 108 4.19 2.72 -29.44
C ILE A 108 4.02 2.41 -27.96
N SER A 109 4.74 1.42 -27.40
CA SER A 109 4.74 1.15 -25.96
C SER A 109 5.30 2.34 -25.16
N ASN A 110 6.37 2.96 -25.64
CA ASN A 110 6.97 4.12 -24.99
C ASN A 110 6.09 5.37 -25.10
N THR A 111 5.42 5.59 -26.25
CA THR A 111 4.50 6.73 -26.40
C THR A 111 3.26 6.56 -25.56
N GLU A 112 2.73 5.36 -25.40
CA GLU A 112 1.60 5.07 -24.50
C GLU A 112 1.95 5.34 -23.05
N ARG A 113 3.12 4.86 -22.57
CA ARG A 113 3.60 5.16 -21.21
C ARG A 113 3.74 6.66 -20.97
N ARG A 114 4.29 7.39 -21.94
CA ARG A 114 4.41 8.86 -21.85
C ARG A 114 3.05 9.53 -21.77
N ALA A 115 2.07 9.09 -22.54
CA ALA A 115 0.71 9.60 -22.49
C ALA A 115 0.05 9.35 -21.12
N MET A 116 0.20 8.13 -20.57
CA MET A 116 -0.30 7.79 -19.24
C MET A 116 0.33 8.65 -18.12
N VAL A 117 1.64 8.93 -18.21
CA VAL A 117 2.31 9.81 -17.24
C VAL A 117 1.77 11.23 -17.35
N ALA A 118 1.62 11.76 -18.56
CA ALA A 118 1.10 13.11 -18.77
C ALA A 118 -0.36 13.25 -18.28
N GLU A 119 -1.20 12.24 -18.51
CA GLU A 119 -2.57 12.19 -18.00
C GLU A 119 -2.59 12.21 -16.47
N ARG A 120 -1.77 11.36 -15.82
CA ARG A 120 -1.66 11.34 -14.36
C ARG A 120 -1.19 12.66 -13.80
N ASP A 121 -0.10 13.25 -14.35
CA ASP A 121 0.43 14.52 -13.90
C ASP A 121 -0.60 15.66 -14.04
N ALA A 122 -1.42 15.63 -15.10
CA ALA A 122 -2.51 16.58 -15.26
C ALA A 122 -3.59 16.38 -14.18
N ASN A 123 -4.01 15.15 -13.94
CA ASN A 123 -5.00 14.82 -12.90
C ASN A 123 -4.49 15.20 -11.50
N ASP A 124 -3.22 14.94 -11.17
CA ASP A 124 -2.62 15.29 -9.90
C ASP A 124 -2.62 16.81 -9.68
N ARG A 125 -2.34 17.62 -10.74
CA ARG A 125 -2.40 19.08 -10.66
C ARG A 125 -3.83 19.61 -10.49
N TYR A 126 -4.81 19.04 -11.20
CA TYR A 126 -6.22 19.38 -10.99
C TYR A 126 -6.69 19.02 -9.59
N MET A 127 -6.30 17.84 -9.10
CA MET A 127 -6.59 17.43 -7.73
C MET A 127 -5.95 18.37 -6.71
N ALA A 128 -4.68 18.75 -6.90
CA ALA A 128 -4.01 19.69 -6.02
C ALA A 128 -4.70 21.07 -6.04
N ALA A 129 -5.12 21.56 -7.20
CA ALA A 129 -5.87 22.81 -7.29
C ALA A 129 -7.20 22.73 -6.51
N PHE A 130 -7.93 21.64 -6.63
CA PHE A 130 -9.16 21.39 -5.87
C PHE A 130 -8.91 21.29 -4.36
N MET A 131 -7.80 20.67 -3.96
CA MET A 131 -7.43 20.50 -2.56
C MET A 131 -6.83 21.77 -1.93
N ALA A 132 -6.39 22.76 -2.72
CA ALA A 132 -5.76 23.97 -2.21
C ALA A 132 -6.67 24.78 -1.27
N GLU A 133 -7.98 24.81 -1.55
CA GLU A 133 -8.97 25.48 -0.71
C GLU A 133 -9.26 24.74 0.60
N ARG A 134 -8.78 23.51 0.73
CA ARG A 134 -8.97 22.63 1.89
C ARG A 134 -7.70 22.44 2.73
N ALA A 135 -6.68 23.28 2.51
CA ALA A 135 -5.45 23.25 3.31
C ALA A 135 -5.79 23.48 4.80
N GLY A 136 -5.19 22.69 5.69
CA GLY A 136 -5.47 22.68 7.12
C GLY A 136 -6.61 21.76 7.54
N ALA A 137 -7.42 21.22 6.64
CA ALA A 137 -8.48 20.27 6.94
C ALA A 137 -7.92 18.86 7.20
N GLU A 138 -8.67 18.07 7.98
CA GLU A 138 -8.39 16.70 8.29
C GLU A 138 -9.24 15.76 7.43
N PHE A 139 -8.64 14.66 7.01
CA PHE A 139 -9.25 13.67 6.12
C PHE A 139 -8.97 12.26 6.61
N GLU A 140 -9.93 11.38 6.43
CA GLU A 140 -9.71 9.95 6.51
C GLU A 140 -8.91 9.50 5.28
N ALA A 141 -7.81 8.81 5.53
CA ALA A 141 -6.88 8.36 4.52
C ALA A 141 -6.49 6.90 4.73
N ARG A 142 -6.10 6.26 3.65
CA ARG A 142 -5.57 4.90 3.66
C ARG A 142 -4.11 4.90 3.20
N ILE A 143 -3.27 4.12 3.87
CA ILE A 143 -1.88 3.94 3.48
C ILE A 143 -1.81 3.07 2.22
N ASN A 144 -1.40 3.64 1.10
CA ASN A 144 -1.21 2.96 -0.18
C ASN A 144 0.26 2.67 -0.49
N GLY A 145 1.20 3.22 0.29
CA GLY A 145 2.63 3.00 0.14
C GLY A 145 3.41 3.27 1.41
N VAL A 146 4.46 2.46 1.62
CA VAL A 146 5.39 2.60 2.75
C VAL A 146 6.80 2.70 2.19
N THR A 147 7.51 3.77 2.48
CA THR A 147 8.85 4.07 1.98
C THR A 147 9.71 4.74 3.05
N ARG A 148 11.00 4.89 2.77
CA ARG A 148 11.92 5.66 3.63
C ARG A 148 11.63 7.16 3.66
N ALA A 149 10.90 7.68 2.67
CA ALA A 149 10.46 9.08 2.68
C ALA A 149 9.27 9.32 3.61
N GLY A 150 8.47 8.28 3.89
CA GLY A 150 7.25 8.32 4.68
C GLY A 150 6.17 7.41 4.11
N LEU A 151 4.93 7.75 4.43
CA LEU A 151 3.73 7.03 4.02
C LEU A 151 3.08 7.74 2.81
N PHE A 152 2.78 7.00 1.77
CA PHE A 152 1.87 7.47 0.74
C PHE A 152 0.44 7.19 1.17
N LEU A 153 -0.41 8.19 1.05
CA LEU A 153 -1.80 8.16 1.48
C LEU A 153 -2.72 8.41 0.30
N THR A 154 -3.87 7.72 0.30
CA THR A 154 -5.01 8.05 -0.57
C THR A 154 -6.16 8.47 0.32
N LEU A 155 -6.72 9.64 0.09
CA LEU A 155 -7.89 10.15 0.82
C LEU A 155 -9.12 9.34 0.45
N THR A 156 -9.89 8.91 1.44
CA THR A 156 -11.08 8.07 1.23
C THR A 156 -12.20 8.81 0.51
N GLU A 157 -12.37 10.09 0.80
CA GLU A 157 -13.45 10.92 0.24
C GLU A 157 -13.20 11.31 -1.21
N THR A 158 -11.99 11.79 -1.53
CA THR A 158 -11.67 12.42 -2.81
C THR A 158 -10.86 11.55 -3.75
N GLY A 159 -10.20 10.50 -3.22
CA GLY A 159 -9.21 9.72 -3.94
C GLY A 159 -7.89 10.45 -4.20
N ALA A 160 -7.69 11.63 -3.58
CA ALA A 160 -6.44 12.37 -3.72
C ALA A 160 -5.28 11.63 -3.07
N ASP A 161 -4.16 11.53 -3.79
CA ASP A 161 -2.93 10.92 -3.31
C ASP A 161 -1.96 11.97 -2.77
N GLY A 162 -1.21 11.62 -1.71
CA GLY A 162 -0.18 12.50 -1.17
C GLY A 162 0.81 11.79 -0.27
N LEU A 163 1.79 12.54 0.21
CA LEU A 163 2.86 12.04 1.07
C LEU A 163 2.66 12.55 2.50
N LEU A 164 2.76 11.67 3.47
CA LEU A 164 3.00 11.96 4.87
C LEU A 164 4.47 11.67 5.16
N PRO A 165 5.35 12.68 5.16
CA PRO A 165 6.78 12.50 5.39
C PRO A 165 7.07 11.97 6.79
N MET A 166 8.17 11.21 6.96
CA MET A 166 8.57 10.69 8.27
C MET A 166 8.68 11.77 9.35
N ARG A 167 9.10 12.98 9.00
CA ARG A 167 9.21 14.12 9.95
C ARG A 167 7.89 14.59 10.53
N TYR A 168 6.77 14.22 9.91
CA TYR A 168 5.41 14.51 10.34
C TYR A 168 4.70 13.30 10.98
N LEU A 169 5.38 12.16 11.08
CA LEU A 169 5.07 11.14 12.04
C LEU A 169 5.56 11.62 13.42
N HIS A 170 4.91 11.18 14.49
CA HIS A 170 5.26 11.63 15.84
C HIS A 170 6.74 11.44 16.17
N ASP A 171 7.22 12.07 17.26
CA ASP A 171 8.59 12.11 17.76
C ASP A 171 9.18 10.70 18.05
N ASP A 172 9.45 9.96 16.99
CA ASP A 172 10.09 8.65 17.03
C ASP A 172 11.01 8.45 15.82
N TYR A 173 11.90 7.47 15.94
CA TYR A 173 12.66 6.98 14.79
C TYR A 173 11.93 5.81 14.17
N TYR A 174 11.62 5.93 12.88
CA TYR A 174 10.88 4.90 12.15
C TYR A 174 11.78 4.10 11.22
N GLN A 175 11.68 2.78 11.30
CA GLN A 175 12.32 1.86 10.37
C GLN A 175 11.31 1.23 9.43
N VAL A 176 11.73 1.04 8.18
CA VAL A 176 10.93 0.34 7.17
C VAL A 176 11.11 -1.16 7.33
N ASP A 177 10.04 -1.85 7.68
CA ASP A 177 9.94 -3.30 7.58
C ASP A 177 9.42 -3.67 6.18
N GLU A 178 10.33 -4.06 5.28
CA GLU A 178 9.97 -4.43 3.91
C GLU A 178 9.12 -5.71 3.84
N ALA A 179 9.32 -6.63 4.78
CA ALA A 179 8.58 -7.90 4.82
C ALA A 179 7.12 -7.68 5.20
N GLN A 180 6.86 -6.79 6.15
CA GLN A 180 5.52 -6.44 6.61
C GLN A 180 4.91 -5.25 5.86
N LYS A 181 5.69 -4.58 4.98
CA LYS A 181 5.29 -3.33 4.32
C LYS A 181 4.79 -2.30 5.34
N ALA A 182 5.59 -2.06 6.38
CA ALA A 182 5.24 -1.23 7.52
C ALA A 182 6.36 -0.27 7.90
N LEU A 183 6.01 0.89 8.48
CA LEU A 183 6.91 1.68 9.32
C LEU A 183 6.71 1.26 10.77
N ILE A 184 7.81 1.06 11.48
CA ILE A 184 7.81 0.66 12.90
C ILE A 184 8.62 1.69 13.68
N GLY A 185 8.01 2.32 14.68
CA GLY A 185 8.67 3.23 15.61
C GLY A 185 9.54 2.47 16.58
N GLU A 186 10.81 2.89 16.73
CA GLU A 186 11.79 2.23 17.59
C GLU A 186 11.45 2.35 19.08
N ARG A 187 10.97 3.51 19.51
CA ARG A 187 10.66 3.79 20.92
C ARG A 187 9.22 3.49 21.27
N SER A 188 8.30 3.95 20.44
CA SER A 188 6.85 3.82 20.68
C SER A 188 6.31 2.44 20.32
N GLY A 189 6.96 1.71 19.41
CA GLY A 189 6.43 0.50 18.80
C GLY A 189 5.23 0.76 17.88
N ALA A 190 4.92 2.03 17.57
CA ALA A 190 3.84 2.40 16.66
C ALA A 190 4.09 1.77 15.29
N ARG A 191 3.01 1.30 14.66
CA ARG A 191 3.09 0.60 13.37
C ARG A 191 2.10 1.19 12.39
N TYR A 192 2.61 1.51 11.20
CA TYR A 192 1.83 1.99 10.06
C TYR A 192 2.02 1.04 8.89
N ARG A 193 1.01 0.26 8.55
CA ARG A 193 1.07 -0.79 7.53
C ARG A 193 0.37 -0.37 6.26
N LEU A 194 0.80 -0.97 5.17
CA LEU A 194 0.07 -0.87 3.92
C LEU A 194 -1.38 -1.35 4.11
N GLY A 195 -2.34 -0.51 3.74
CA GLY A 195 -3.77 -0.77 3.87
C GLY A 195 -4.41 -0.24 5.15
N ASP A 196 -3.63 0.17 6.16
CA ASP A 196 -4.19 0.77 7.39
C ASP A 196 -4.85 2.12 7.08
N SER A 197 -5.91 2.42 7.82
CA SER A 197 -6.58 3.73 7.77
C SER A 197 -6.07 4.63 8.89
N LEU A 198 -5.98 5.91 8.61
CA LEU A 198 -5.60 6.94 9.59
C LEU A 198 -6.25 8.28 9.22
N THR A 199 -6.34 9.17 10.18
CA THR A 199 -6.70 10.58 9.94
C THR A 199 -5.42 11.37 9.65
N ALA A 200 -5.41 12.16 8.59
CA ALA A 200 -4.29 13.00 8.20
C ALA A 200 -4.76 14.42 7.92
N ARG A 201 -3.96 15.41 8.35
CA ARG A 201 -4.21 16.83 8.06
C ARG A 201 -3.40 17.25 6.85
N LEU A 202 -4.04 17.94 5.90
CA LEU A 202 -3.38 18.50 4.73
C LEU A 202 -2.60 19.75 5.12
N VAL A 203 -1.28 19.73 4.97
CA VAL A 203 -0.40 20.83 5.40
C VAL A 203 0.05 21.70 4.23
N GLU A 204 0.41 21.06 3.12
CA GLU A 204 0.98 21.75 1.97
C GLU A 204 0.37 21.22 0.67
N VAL A 205 0.09 22.13 -0.23
CA VAL A 205 -0.42 21.83 -1.58
C VAL A 205 0.46 22.53 -2.61
N ASN A 206 1.03 21.75 -3.51
CA ASN A 206 1.80 22.26 -4.63
C ASN A 206 1.02 22.05 -5.93
N THR A 207 0.33 23.09 -6.39
CA THR A 207 -0.49 23.03 -7.61
C THR A 207 0.33 22.91 -8.90
N LEU A 208 1.62 23.26 -8.87
CA LEU A 208 2.48 23.15 -10.06
C LEU A 208 2.94 21.70 -10.29
N THR A 209 3.22 20.97 -9.21
CA THR A 209 3.68 19.57 -9.26
C THR A 209 2.59 18.57 -8.99
N GLY A 210 1.41 18.99 -8.50
CA GLY A 210 0.35 18.09 -8.07
C GLY A 210 0.57 17.48 -6.68
N GLY A 211 1.62 17.91 -5.95
CA GLY A 211 2.00 17.32 -4.67
C GLY A 211 1.12 17.76 -3.50
N LEU A 212 0.70 16.80 -2.68
CA LEU A 212 0.01 17.01 -1.41
C LEU A 212 0.86 16.47 -0.27
N ILE A 213 1.06 17.27 0.79
CA ILE A 213 1.79 16.87 2.00
C ILE A 213 0.83 16.86 3.17
N PHE A 214 0.89 15.75 3.91
CA PHE A 214 0.07 15.50 5.07
C PHE A 214 0.91 15.42 6.35
N GLU A 215 0.27 15.63 7.49
CA GLU A 215 0.81 15.34 8.82
C GLU A 215 -0.21 14.57 9.66
N LEU A 216 0.23 13.92 10.73
CA LEU A 216 -0.68 13.34 11.70
C LEU A 216 -1.20 14.43 12.64
N PRO A 217 -2.54 14.53 12.87
CA PRO A 217 -3.09 15.43 13.89
C PRO A 217 -2.53 15.08 15.28
N SER A 218 -2.24 16.09 16.09
CA SER A 218 -1.60 15.92 17.42
C SER A 218 -2.40 15.04 18.40
N GLU A 219 -3.71 14.85 18.20
CA GLU A 219 -4.58 14.03 19.03
C GLU A 219 -4.59 12.55 18.65
N THR A 220 -4.15 12.18 17.46
CA THR A 220 -4.19 10.79 16.94
C THR A 220 -3.04 9.92 17.48
N ALA A 221 -2.08 10.50 18.19
CA ALA A 221 -0.99 9.77 18.85
C ALA A 221 -1.45 8.72 19.88
N LYS A 222 -2.72 8.73 20.26
CA LYS A 222 -3.27 7.85 21.33
C LYS A 222 -4.14 6.70 20.83
N THR A 223 -4.45 6.57 19.55
CA THR A 223 -5.51 5.65 19.09
C THR A 223 -5.04 4.44 18.26
N THR A 224 -3.75 4.26 18.05
CA THR A 224 -3.23 3.03 17.41
C THR A 224 -2.85 1.92 18.39
N GLU A 225 -3.34 1.99 19.64
CA GLU A 225 -3.29 0.83 20.52
C GLU A 225 -4.35 -0.18 20.13
N GLY A 226 -3.84 -1.27 19.57
CA GLY A 226 -4.49 -2.48 19.20
C GLY A 226 -5.85 -2.79 19.84
N ALA A 227 -6.88 -2.83 19.02
CA ALA A 227 -8.08 -3.60 19.27
C ALA A 227 -7.75 -5.10 19.32
N ARG A 228 -7.11 -5.54 20.38
CA ARG A 228 -7.11 -6.93 20.83
C ARG A 228 -7.34 -6.91 22.33
N GLY A 229 -8.63 -7.05 22.72
CA GLY A 229 -9.04 -7.26 24.09
C GLY A 229 -8.24 -8.39 24.72
N ARG A 230 -7.35 -8.07 25.65
CA ARG A 230 -6.94 -9.03 26.67
C ARG A 230 -8.14 -9.20 27.61
N PRO A 231 -8.63 -10.41 27.87
CA PRO A 231 -9.63 -10.63 28.89
C PRO A 231 -9.03 -10.19 30.24
N ARG A 232 -9.64 -9.21 30.88
CA ARG A 232 -9.36 -8.89 32.28
C ARG A 232 -9.75 -10.10 33.12
N ILE A 233 -8.76 -10.84 33.57
CA ILE A 233 -8.93 -11.82 34.65
C ILE A 233 -9.26 -11.01 35.89
N GLY A 234 -10.52 -11.08 36.33
CA GLY A 234 -11.01 -10.49 37.56
C GLY A 234 -10.26 -11.05 38.76
N LYS A 235 -9.66 -10.16 39.56
CA LYS A 235 -9.18 -10.50 40.91
C LYS A 235 -10.40 -10.84 41.77
N PRO A 236 -10.34 -11.92 42.60
CA PRO A 236 -11.43 -12.27 43.50
C PRO A 236 -11.56 -11.16 44.57
N ARG A 237 -12.80 -10.79 44.87
CA ARG A 237 -13.18 -9.90 45.96
C ARG A 237 -12.70 -10.48 47.30
N GLY A 238 -11.77 -9.81 47.96
CA GLY A 238 -11.40 -10.09 49.32
C GLY A 238 -12.47 -9.63 50.31
N GLU A 239 -12.65 -10.47 51.31
CA GLU A 239 -13.58 -10.34 52.45
C GLU A 239 -13.40 -9.07 53.29
N PRO A 240 -14.39 -8.68 54.15
CA PRO A 240 -14.42 -7.40 54.82
C PRO A 240 -13.48 -7.33 56.03
N ARG A 241 -12.81 -6.20 56.14
CA ARG A 241 -11.93 -5.80 57.26
C ARG A 241 -12.73 -5.67 58.53
N LYS A 242 -12.35 -6.42 59.58
CA LYS A 242 -12.77 -6.20 60.97
C LYS A 242 -11.97 -5.03 61.59
N GLU A 243 -12.67 -4.17 62.34
CA GLU A 243 -12.14 -3.05 63.09
C GLU A 243 -11.23 -3.48 64.25
N PRO A 244 -10.28 -2.62 64.71
CA PRO A 244 -9.38 -2.95 65.81
C PRO A 244 -9.95 -2.52 67.16
N GLY A 245 -10.03 -3.50 68.08
CA GLY A 245 -10.27 -3.27 69.52
C GLY A 245 -9.03 -2.72 70.26
N LYS A 246 -9.32 -1.78 71.13
CA LYS A 246 -8.37 -1.09 72.08
C LYS A 246 -7.87 -2.00 73.17
N ARG A 247 -6.74 -1.59 73.69
CA ARG A 247 -6.14 -1.77 75.07
C ARG A 247 -5.03 -2.82 75.20
N GLY A 248 -3.92 -2.28 75.70
CA GLY A 248 -3.32 -2.73 76.94
C GLY A 248 -1.81 -2.47 77.00
N THR A 249 -1.47 -1.60 77.93
CA THR A 249 -0.17 -1.20 78.44
C THR A 249 0.62 -2.34 79.08
N ALA A 250 1.95 -2.33 78.96
CA ALA A 250 2.97 -2.58 79.96
C ALA A 250 4.34 -2.86 79.31
N ARG A 251 5.27 -1.99 79.45
CA ARG A 251 6.40 -1.82 80.43
C ARG A 251 7.37 -3.02 80.55
N LYS A 252 8.59 -2.69 80.30
CA LYS A 252 9.84 -2.98 81.03
C LYS A 252 10.93 -3.80 80.27
N HIS A 253 12.06 -3.09 80.28
CA HIS A 253 13.45 -3.48 80.63
C HIS A 253 14.18 -4.51 79.71
N SER A 254 15.28 -4.13 79.22
CA SER A 254 16.62 -3.85 79.75
C SER A 254 17.68 -4.82 79.22
N LYS A 255 18.83 -4.26 78.94
CA LYS A 255 20.19 -4.84 78.94
C LYS A 255 20.65 -5.47 77.59
N ARG A 256 21.56 -4.78 76.87
CA ARG A 256 23.02 -4.67 77.16
C ARG A 256 23.87 -5.84 76.64
N LYS A 257 24.94 -5.41 76.02
CA LYS A 257 26.20 -6.12 75.66
C LYS A 257 26.17 -6.97 74.43
N GLY A 258 27.10 -6.90 73.57
CA GLY A 258 28.45 -6.37 73.53
C GLY A 258 29.31 -7.21 72.62
N LYS A 259 30.27 -6.54 72.02
CA LYS A 259 31.56 -7.06 71.56
C LYS A 259 31.62 -8.01 70.34
N ARG A 260 32.16 -7.49 69.26
CA ARG A 260 33.59 -7.61 68.82
C ARG A 260 33.94 -8.83 67.99
N ARG A 261 34.62 -8.46 66.92
CA ARG A 261 35.72 -9.15 66.20
C ARG A 261 35.33 -10.37 65.42
N THR A 262 35.71 -10.40 64.22
CA THR A 262 36.98 -10.14 63.50
C THR A 262 36.66 -9.86 62.06
#